data_9102d09506fc374d9ed4983a8870ceaf
#
_entry.id   9102d09506fc374d9ed4983a8870ceaf
#
_cell.length_a   1.000
_cell.length_b   1.000
_cell.length_c   1.000
_cell.angle_alpha   90.00
_cell.angle_beta   90.00
_cell.angle_gamma   90.00
#
_symmetry.space_group_name_H-M   'P 1'
#
loop_
_entity.id
_entity.type
_entity.pdbx_description
1 polymer ?
#
loop_
_entity_poly.entity_id
_entity_poly.type
_entity_poly.pdbx_seq_one_letter_code
_entity_poly.pdbx_strand_id
1 'polypeptide(L)'
;DQARYKGVLDQNRLKPRRYEELQRRTLATSRLRQYIGLGASINNNEIDAAYRWENEKIRVDILPVRPELLTADIFIKPEEIKAYYEKNKKAFRLGERRKAQWWYLPYEAVSKDYSFKDEELKTHYGQTLSRYKQKESAAVSQIIIKVAPDEKKEVFDKAKSKLLDVLKKIVEGESFADLAKANSEGPAASKGGELGTFERGQMLPEIEKVVFSLKEGEVSEPIQTSFGVHLIRVGKRLEAATLSFDKVRAKVEASLSDKRARVDAKEKLRLVRYNFEDKKPGTPPAGLRKGETGYFELKSAPASVPEGDVFLSLISPLSKKGGLSSEKTGNKGMMFVHLIDVKPSEEAAFKDVKEQVRQRVMNERSAQSADKKSGVWLDELKKG
;
A
#
# COMPACT_ATOMS: atom_id res chain seq x y z
N ASP A 1 22.20 11.59 36.22
CA ASP A 1 21.81 10.45 37.05
C ASP A 1 22.06 9.16 36.27
N GLN A 2 23.04 8.37 36.75
CA GLN A 2 23.53 7.15 36.07
C GLN A 2 22.49 6.04 36.04
N ALA A 3 21.60 5.98 37.02
CA ALA A 3 20.52 5.00 37.08
C ALA A 3 19.43 5.29 36.02
N ARG A 4 19.08 6.55 35.85
CA ARG A 4 18.13 6.98 34.84
C ARG A 4 18.64 6.75 33.40
N TYR A 5 19.93 7.01 33.19
CA TYR A 5 20.61 6.76 31.91
C TYR A 5 20.58 5.27 31.55
N LYS A 6 20.96 4.38 32.48
CA LYS A 6 20.89 2.94 32.26
C LYS A 6 19.44 2.48 31.99
N GLY A 7 18.49 2.96 32.78
CA GLY A 7 17.05 2.58 32.58
C GLY A 7 16.52 2.95 31.21
N VAL A 8 16.87 4.12 30.68
CA VAL A 8 16.45 4.53 29.32
C VAL A 8 17.09 3.65 28.24
N LEU A 9 18.37 3.29 28.41
CA LEU A 9 19.05 2.41 27.46
C LEU A 9 18.49 0.99 27.48
N ASP A 10 18.18 0.46 28.65
CA ASP A 10 17.62 -0.88 28.80
C ASP A 10 16.20 -0.97 28.21
N GLN A 11 15.35 0.04 28.42
CA GLN A 11 14.03 0.13 27.78
C GLN A 11 14.12 0.12 26.25
N ASN A 12 15.17 0.71 25.68
CA ASN A 12 15.40 0.76 24.23
C ASN A 12 16.30 -0.40 23.73
N ARG A 13 16.62 -1.37 24.57
CA ARG A 13 17.51 -2.52 24.27
C ARG A 13 18.88 -2.11 23.74
N LEU A 14 19.43 -1.00 24.22
CA LEU A 14 20.71 -0.45 23.80
C LEU A 14 21.78 -0.73 24.87
N LYS A 15 22.92 -1.26 24.45
CA LYS A 15 24.07 -1.40 25.34
C LYS A 15 24.78 -0.03 25.48
N PRO A 16 25.14 0.42 26.71
CA PRO A 16 25.75 1.73 26.93
C PRO A 16 26.95 2.00 26.02
N ARG A 17 27.90 1.08 25.94
CA ARG A 17 29.11 1.20 25.11
C ARG A 17 28.77 1.43 23.62
N ARG A 18 27.76 0.73 23.08
CA ARG A 18 27.32 0.86 21.68
C ARG A 18 26.63 2.20 21.44
N TYR A 19 25.83 2.65 22.39
CA TYR A 19 25.18 3.95 22.32
C TYR A 19 26.20 5.09 22.37
N GLU A 20 27.15 5.05 23.31
CA GLU A 20 28.20 6.05 23.45
C GLU A 20 29.10 6.12 22.21
N GLU A 21 29.45 4.98 21.62
CA GLU A 21 30.21 4.93 20.36
C GLU A 21 29.43 5.55 19.20
N LEU A 22 28.11 5.27 19.10
CA LEU A 22 27.24 5.89 18.12
C LEU A 22 27.18 7.41 18.30
N GLN A 23 27.01 7.89 19.55
CA GLN A 23 27.01 9.31 19.86
C GLN A 23 28.34 9.99 19.51
N ARG A 24 29.48 9.35 19.81
CA ARG A 24 30.81 9.87 19.42
C ARG A 24 30.93 10.03 17.92
N ARG A 25 30.49 9.03 17.12
CA ARG A 25 30.51 9.11 15.66
C ARG A 25 29.58 10.22 15.13
N THR A 26 28.40 10.33 15.69
CA THR A 26 27.43 11.38 15.31
C THR A 26 28.01 12.78 15.60
N LEU A 27 28.58 12.99 16.79
CA LEU A 27 29.20 14.24 17.16
C LEU A 27 30.43 14.56 16.30
N ALA A 28 31.28 13.56 16.02
CA ALA A 28 32.44 13.74 15.15
C ALA A 28 32.02 14.14 13.72
N THR A 29 31.01 13.46 13.19
CA THR A 29 30.46 13.78 11.85
C THR A 29 29.82 15.16 11.82
N SER A 30 29.09 15.53 12.86
CA SER A 30 28.47 16.86 12.98
C SER A 30 29.53 17.96 13.04
N ARG A 31 30.56 17.78 13.86
CA ARG A 31 31.68 18.73 13.93
C ARG A 31 32.43 18.83 12.60
N LEU A 32 32.71 17.70 11.95
CA LEU A 32 33.35 17.70 10.63
C LEU A 32 32.53 18.47 9.60
N ARG A 33 31.21 18.26 9.56
CA ARG A 33 30.31 19.04 8.69
C ARG A 33 30.33 20.54 9.02
N GLN A 34 30.35 20.88 10.28
CA GLN A 34 30.44 22.27 10.74
C GLN A 34 31.78 22.91 10.31
N TYR A 35 32.91 22.20 10.46
CA TYR A 35 34.22 22.70 10.01
C TYR A 35 34.29 22.85 8.49
N ILE A 36 33.76 21.90 7.73
CA ILE A 36 33.67 22.01 6.27
C ILE A 36 32.79 23.20 5.88
N GLY A 37 31.66 23.41 6.57
CA GLY A 37 30.75 24.52 6.33
C GLY A 37 31.36 25.90 6.66
N LEU A 38 32.25 26.00 7.66
CA LEU A 38 32.95 27.24 7.99
C LEU A 38 33.96 27.69 6.91
N GLY A 39 34.43 26.75 6.10
CA GLY A 39 35.35 27.04 4.96
C GLY A 39 34.61 27.33 3.65
N ALA A 40 33.31 27.09 3.61
CA ALA A 40 32.50 27.34 2.41
C ALA A 40 32.10 28.83 2.35
N SER A 41 32.75 29.60 1.50
CA SER A 41 32.31 30.96 1.17
C SER A 41 31.42 30.89 -0.09
N ILE A 42 30.20 31.29 0.02
CA ILE A 42 29.27 31.40 -1.11
C ILE A 42 29.40 32.83 -1.65
N ASN A 43 29.72 32.97 -2.91
CA ASN A 43 29.80 34.29 -3.55
C ASN A 43 28.41 34.70 -4.11
N ASN A 44 28.26 36.02 -4.36
CA ASN A 44 26.99 36.56 -4.85
C ASN A 44 26.53 35.92 -6.18
N ASN A 45 27.47 35.53 -7.04
CA ASN A 45 27.12 34.90 -8.31
C ASN A 45 26.51 33.50 -8.12
N GLU A 46 26.97 32.77 -7.11
CA GLU A 46 26.40 31.44 -6.77
C GLU A 46 25.00 31.60 -6.14
N ILE A 47 24.79 32.63 -5.32
CA ILE A 47 23.48 32.96 -4.78
C ILE A 47 22.51 33.35 -5.91
N ASP A 48 22.95 34.22 -6.83
CA ASP A 48 22.15 34.63 -7.98
C ASP A 48 21.82 33.47 -8.91
N ALA A 49 22.80 32.58 -9.15
CA ALA A 49 22.60 31.40 -9.97
C ALA A 49 21.57 30.43 -9.31
N ALA A 50 21.70 30.17 -8.01
CA ALA A 50 20.75 29.35 -7.27
C ALA A 50 19.34 29.99 -7.26
N TYR A 51 19.26 31.29 -7.01
CA TYR A 51 17.98 32.01 -7.03
C TYR A 51 17.30 31.96 -8.41
N ARG A 52 18.06 32.15 -9.48
CA ARG A 52 17.55 32.02 -10.85
C ARG A 52 17.07 30.62 -11.11
N TRP A 53 17.85 29.60 -10.75
CA TRP A 53 17.48 28.18 -10.94
C TRP A 53 16.16 27.82 -10.23
N GLU A 54 15.94 28.33 -9.03
CA GLU A 54 14.72 28.06 -8.25
C GLU A 54 13.50 28.90 -8.69
N ASN A 55 13.72 30.10 -9.21
CA ASN A 55 12.65 31.07 -9.47
C ASN A 55 12.43 31.35 -10.97
N GLU A 56 13.31 30.91 -11.83
CA GLU A 56 13.15 31.07 -13.28
C GLU A 56 11.94 30.25 -13.76
N LYS A 57 10.98 30.94 -14.35
CA LYS A 57 9.78 30.34 -14.94
C LYS A 57 9.94 30.36 -16.45
N ILE A 58 9.95 29.17 -17.05
CA ILE A 58 10.00 29.00 -18.49
C ILE A 58 8.59 28.68 -18.97
N ARG A 59 8.12 29.42 -19.97
CA ARG A 59 6.93 29.05 -20.72
C ARG A 59 7.37 28.20 -21.91
N VAL A 60 6.82 27.01 -22.00
CA VAL A 60 7.10 26.08 -23.09
C VAL A 60 5.80 25.68 -23.78
N ASP A 61 5.80 25.67 -25.09
CA ASP A 61 4.76 25.08 -25.90
C ASP A 61 5.23 23.66 -26.30
N ILE A 62 4.40 22.65 -26.03
CA ILE A 62 4.75 21.25 -26.25
C ILE A 62 3.84 20.69 -27.35
N LEU A 63 4.45 20.23 -28.43
CA LEU A 63 3.76 19.47 -29.48
C LEU A 63 4.17 17.99 -29.38
N PRO A 64 3.36 17.13 -28.75
CA PRO A 64 3.71 15.72 -28.58
C PRO A 64 3.50 14.95 -29.89
N VAL A 65 4.54 14.35 -30.43
CA VAL A 65 4.44 13.40 -31.55
C VAL A 65 4.42 11.99 -30.96
N ARG A 66 3.27 11.31 -31.08
CA ARG A 66 3.09 9.96 -30.54
C ARG A 66 3.42 8.90 -31.58
N PRO A 67 4.48 8.10 -31.40
CA PRO A 67 4.87 7.05 -32.35
C PRO A 67 3.76 6.07 -32.66
N GLU A 68 2.89 5.76 -31.69
CA GLU A 68 1.80 4.79 -31.84
C GLU A 68 0.76 5.21 -32.90
N LEU A 69 0.62 6.52 -33.10
CA LEU A 69 -0.29 7.07 -34.13
C LEU A 69 0.29 7.04 -35.55
N LEU A 70 1.59 6.75 -35.68
CA LEU A 70 2.31 6.74 -36.96
C LEU A 70 2.52 5.32 -37.52
N THR A 71 1.81 4.35 -36.98
CA THR A 71 1.93 2.93 -37.38
C THR A 71 1.16 2.60 -38.67
N ALA A 72 0.14 3.38 -39.03
CA ALA A 72 -0.75 3.10 -40.16
C ALA A 72 -0.03 3.06 -41.51
N ASP A 73 0.99 3.88 -41.68
CA ASP A 73 1.75 4.00 -42.93
C ASP A 73 3.00 3.11 -42.97
N ILE A 74 3.24 2.31 -41.93
CA ILE A 74 4.45 1.49 -41.82
C ILE A 74 4.14 0.07 -42.29
N PHE A 75 4.64 -0.23 -43.48
CA PHE A 75 4.65 -1.59 -44.04
C PHE A 75 5.95 -2.30 -43.70
N ILE A 76 5.86 -3.49 -43.08
CA ILE A 76 7.02 -4.33 -42.72
C ILE A 76 6.95 -5.62 -43.54
N LYS A 77 7.96 -5.87 -44.37
CA LYS A 77 8.03 -7.10 -45.15
C LYS A 77 8.40 -8.30 -44.24
N PRO A 78 7.90 -9.50 -44.54
CA PRO A 78 8.24 -10.70 -43.76
C PRO A 78 9.75 -10.97 -43.67
N GLU A 79 10.49 -10.63 -44.71
CA GLU A 79 11.98 -10.80 -44.80
C GLU A 79 12.68 -9.89 -43.81
N GLU A 80 12.14 -8.68 -43.58
CA GLU A 80 12.71 -7.71 -42.64
C GLU A 80 12.51 -8.17 -41.19
N ILE A 81 11.37 -8.77 -40.89
CA ILE A 81 11.07 -9.35 -39.56
C ILE A 81 12.08 -10.47 -39.27
N LYS A 82 12.32 -11.34 -40.27
CA LYS A 82 13.30 -12.42 -40.14
C LYS A 82 14.72 -11.91 -39.98
N ALA A 83 15.12 -10.93 -40.80
CA ALA A 83 16.45 -10.33 -40.72
C ALA A 83 16.68 -9.63 -39.38
N TYR A 84 15.67 -8.94 -38.86
CA TYR A 84 15.72 -8.32 -37.52
C TYR A 84 15.91 -9.37 -36.42
N TYR A 85 15.17 -10.46 -36.47
CA TYR A 85 15.32 -11.57 -35.54
C TYR A 85 16.74 -12.16 -35.61
N GLU A 86 17.26 -12.46 -36.79
CA GLU A 86 18.61 -13.03 -36.96
C GLU A 86 19.69 -12.14 -36.34
N LYS A 87 19.59 -10.83 -36.52
CA LYS A 87 20.50 -9.84 -35.95
C LYS A 87 20.37 -9.68 -34.43
N ASN A 88 19.17 -9.92 -33.89
CA ASN A 88 18.84 -9.63 -32.50
C ASN A 88 18.42 -10.88 -31.69
N LYS A 89 18.83 -12.09 -32.08
CA LYS A 89 18.44 -13.37 -31.45
C LYS A 89 18.54 -13.33 -29.92
N LYS A 90 19.61 -12.73 -29.38
CA LYS A 90 19.80 -12.63 -27.92
C LYS A 90 18.72 -11.82 -27.21
N ALA A 91 18.03 -10.91 -27.90
CA ALA A 91 16.94 -10.12 -27.34
C ALA A 91 15.60 -10.89 -27.29
N PHE A 92 15.51 -12.03 -28.01
CA PHE A 92 14.35 -12.89 -28.10
C PHE A 92 14.60 -14.24 -27.42
N ARG A 93 15.18 -14.21 -26.22
CA ARG A 93 15.35 -15.45 -25.43
C ARG A 93 14.08 -15.71 -24.65
N LEU A 94 13.66 -16.98 -24.70
CA LEU A 94 12.70 -17.51 -23.72
C LEU A 94 13.40 -17.59 -22.37
N GLY A 95 12.79 -17.09 -21.33
CA GLY A 95 13.28 -17.26 -19.97
C GLY A 95 13.30 -18.74 -19.56
N GLU A 96 13.87 -19.02 -18.40
CA GLU A 96 13.71 -20.34 -17.79
C GLU A 96 12.24 -20.65 -17.60
N ARG A 97 11.81 -21.80 -18.05
CA ARG A 97 10.41 -22.27 -17.94
C ARG A 97 10.34 -23.51 -17.09
N ARG A 98 9.36 -23.56 -16.23
CA ARG A 98 9.13 -24.65 -15.31
C ARG A 98 7.80 -25.32 -15.57
N LYS A 99 7.73 -26.59 -15.30
CA LYS A 99 6.51 -27.40 -15.30
C LYS A 99 6.36 -27.99 -13.91
N ALA A 100 5.19 -27.82 -13.29
CA ALA A 100 4.98 -28.20 -11.90
C ALA A 100 3.63 -28.87 -11.70
N GLN A 101 3.56 -29.70 -10.69
CA GLN A 101 2.33 -30.25 -10.12
C GLN A 101 2.09 -29.57 -8.77
N TRP A 102 0.85 -29.33 -8.43
CA TRP A 102 0.47 -28.67 -7.19
C TRP A 102 -0.68 -29.39 -6.50
N TRP A 103 -0.71 -29.32 -5.17
CA TRP A 103 -1.78 -29.78 -4.29
C TRP A 103 -2.22 -28.61 -3.43
N TYR A 104 -3.51 -28.39 -3.39
CA TYR A 104 -4.11 -27.27 -2.67
C TYR A 104 -5.30 -27.75 -1.86
N LEU A 105 -5.30 -27.44 -0.56
CA LEU A 105 -6.39 -27.76 0.35
C LEU A 105 -7.02 -26.47 0.85
N PRO A 106 -8.23 -26.11 0.37
CA PRO A 106 -8.96 -24.93 0.86
C PRO A 106 -9.36 -25.08 2.32
N TYR A 107 -9.25 -24.03 3.12
CA TYR A 107 -9.71 -24.04 4.51
C TYR A 107 -11.21 -24.28 4.64
N GLU A 108 -12.00 -23.72 3.72
CA GLU A 108 -13.45 -23.95 3.64
C GLU A 108 -13.81 -25.42 3.53
N ALA A 109 -13.06 -26.19 2.71
CA ALA A 109 -13.29 -27.63 2.56
C ALA A 109 -12.97 -28.42 3.84
N VAL A 110 -12.04 -27.91 4.65
CA VAL A 110 -11.67 -28.54 5.93
C VAL A 110 -12.67 -28.20 7.02
N SER A 111 -13.16 -26.95 7.02
CA SER A 111 -14.04 -26.44 8.07
C SER A 111 -15.53 -26.73 7.86
N LYS A 112 -15.91 -27.30 6.71
CA LYS A 112 -17.31 -27.47 6.31
C LYS A 112 -18.18 -28.16 7.37
N ASP A 113 -17.62 -29.15 8.06
CA ASP A 113 -18.34 -29.99 9.03
C ASP A 113 -18.00 -29.61 10.49
N TYR A 114 -17.39 -28.45 10.73
CA TYR A 114 -17.09 -28.03 12.07
C TYR A 114 -18.38 -27.60 12.82
N SER A 115 -18.48 -28.09 14.04
CA SER A 115 -19.40 -27.61 15.05
C SER A 115 -18.65 -27.34 16.34
N PHE A 116 -19.03 -26.27 17.04
CA PHE A 116 -18.36 -25.86 18.26
C PHE A 116 -19.36 -25.80 19.41
N LYS A 117 -18.95 -26.28 20.57
CA LYS A 117 -19.72 -26.12 21.80
C LYS A 117 -19.58 -24.66 22.27
N ASP A 118 -20.59 -24.16 22.96
CA ASP A 118 -20.60 -22.81 23.52
C ASP A 118 -19.40 -22.53 24.42
N GLU A 119 -18.94 -23.53 25.15
CA GLU A 119 -17.78 -23.42 26.04
C GLU A 119 -16.48 -23.17 25.26
N GLU A 120 -16.31 -23.83 24.10
CA GLU A 120 -15.16 -23.61 23.21
C GLU A 120 -15.19 -22.20 22.64
N LEU A 121 -16.36 -21.74 22.21
CA LEU A 121 -16.55 -20.39 21.68
C LEU A 121 -16.30 -19.33 22.75
N LYS A 122 -16.82 -19.49 23.96
CA LYS A 122 -16.59 -18.58 25.09
C LYS A 122 -15.11 -18.54 25.50
N THR A 123 -14.45 -19.68 25.49
CA THR A 123 -13.00 -19.77 25.75
C THR A 123 -12.21 -19.01 24.68
N HIS A 124 -12.53 -19.22 23.40
CA HIS A 124 -11.88 -18.50 22.30
C HIS A 124 -12.16 -17.00 22.34
N TYR A 125 -13.39 -16.59 22.66
CA TYR A 125 -13.76 -15.20 22.87
C TYR A 125 -12.89 -14.57 23.97
N GLY A 126 -12.75 -15.20 25.13
CA GLY A 126 -11.90 -14.74 26.21
C GLY A 126 -10.44 -14.57 25.79
N GLN A 127 -9.88 -15.54 25.05
CA GLN A 127 -8.52 -15.48 24.53
C GLN A 127 -8.30 -14.38 23.49
N THR A 128 -9.36 -13.98 22.79
CA THR A 128 -9.32 -13.00 21.69
C THR A 128 -10.09 -11.71 21.99
N LEU A 129 -10.35 -11.42 23.26
CA LEU A 129 -11.20 -10.32 23.74
C LEU A 129 -10.79 -8.95 23.16
N SER A 130 -9.49 -8.73 22.96
CA SER A 130 -8.95 -7.50 22.37
C SER A 130 -9.49 -7.21 20.95
N ARG A 131 -9.89 -8.24 20.20
CA ARG A 131 -10.45 -8.11 18.85
C ARG A 131 -11.89 -7.60 18.84
N TYR A 132 -12.56 -7.66 19.99
CA TYR A 132 -13.97 -7.29 20.17
C TYR A 132 -14.12 -6.00 20.98
N LYS A 133 -13.01 -5.29 21.19
CA LYS A 133 -13.04 -3.95 21.77
C LYS A 133 -13.43 -2.94 20.70
N GLN A 134 -14.51 -2.24 20.94
CA GLN A 134 -14.93 -1.07 20.20
C GLN A 134 -14.27 0.14 20.85
N LYS A 135 -13.56 0.93 20.08
CA LYS A 135 -13.01 2.19 20.56
C LYS A 135 -14.09 3.25 20.64
N GLU A 136 -13.91 4.19 21.54
CA GLU A 136 -14.73 5.39 21.58
C GLU A 136 -14.61 6.13 20.26
N SER A 137 -15.72 6.52 19.66
CA SER A 137 -15.78 7.27 18.42
C SER A 137 -16.92 8.26 18.41
N ALA A 138 -16.78 9.32 17.62
CA ALA A 138 -17.79 10.36 17.48
C ALA A 138 -17.89 10.83 16.01
N ALA A 139 -19.10 11.07 15.56
CA ALA A 139 -19.34 11.79 14.32
C ALA A 139 -19.05 13.28 14.55
N VAL A 140 -18.25 13.88 13.69
CA VAL A 140 -17.75 15.25 13.85
C VAL A 140 -18.10 16.09 12.64
N SER A 141 -18.61 17.29 12.90
CA SER A 141 -18.74 18.34 11.90
C SER A 141 -17.96 19.57 12.36
N GLN A 142 -17.39 20.33 11.44
CA GLN A 142 -16.61 21.52 11.78
C GLN A 142 -16.96 22.73 10.92
N ILE A 143 -16.82 23.90 11.53
CA ILE A 143 -16.67 25.19 10.85
C ILE A 143 -15.26 25.68 11.17
N ILE A 144 -14.45 25.98 10.16
CA ILE A 144 -13.08 26.47 10.34
C ILE A 144 -12.89 27.81 9.65
N ILE A 145 -12.20 28.71 10.32
CA ILE A 145 -11.57 29.88 9.70
C ILE A 145 -10.07 29.62 9.72
N LYS A 146 -9.48 29.52 8.53
CA LYS A 146 -8.05 29.24 8.38
C LYS A 146 -7.22 30.42 8.81
N VAL A 147 -6.22 30.16 9.63
CA VAL A 147 -5.21 31.14 10.04
C VAL A 147 -3.87 30.43 10.02
N ALA A 148 -2.88 31.00 9.36
CA ALA A 148 -1.54 30.44 9.34
C ALA A 148 -0.93 30.44 10.75
N PRO A 149 -0.12 29.44 11.11
CA PRO A 149 0.37 29.30 12.50
C PRO A 149 1.32 30.40 12.93
N ASP A 150 1.94 31.12 11.98
CA ASP A 150 2.86 32.25 12.17
C ASP A 150 2.18 33.64 12.14
N GLU A 151 0.87 33.66 12.00
CA GLU A 151 0.09 34.88 12.00
C GLU A 151 0.04 35.53 13.39
N LYS A 152 -0.19 36.88 13.38
CA LYS A 152 -0.30 37.64 14.61
C LYS A 152 -1.55 37.26 15.40
N LYS A 153 -1.46 37.43 16.73
CA LYS A 153 -2.56 37.13 17.66
C LYS A 153 -3.88 37.79 17.26
N GLU A 154 -3.80 39.03 16.76
CA GLU A 154 -4.98 39.81 16.34
C GLU A 154 -5.79 39.11 15.21
N VAL A 155 -5.11 38.30 14.34
CA VAL A 155 -5.77 37.57 13.28
C VAL A 155 -6.56 36.38 13.87
N PHE A 156 -5.96 35.68 14.83
CA PHE A 156 -6.64 34.63 15.58
C PHE A 156 -7.84 35.16 16.39
N ASP A 157 -7.67 36.32 17.04
CA ASP A 157 -8.74 36.95 17.83
C ASP A 157 -9.92 37.38 16.93
N LYS A 158 -9.67 37.87 15.72
CA LYS A 158 -10.72 38.19 14.73
C LYS A 158 -11.43 36.91 14.25
N ALA A 159 -10.68 35.84 13.93
CA ALA A 159 -11.25 34.56 13.54
C ALA A 159 -12.13 33.96 14.66
N LYS A 160 -11.64 34.06 15.91
CA LYS A 160 -12.38 33.61 17.09
C LYS A 160 -13.68 34.42 17.28
N SER A 161 -13.63 35.75 17.16
CA SER A 161 -14.82 36.61 17.26
C SER A 161 -15.86 36.25 16.22
N LYS A 162 -15.43 36.07 14.96
CA LYS A 162 -16.33 35.62 13.88
C LYS A 162 -17.00 34.28 14.17
N LEU A 163 -16.28 33.35 14.75
CA LEU A 163 -16.85 32.04 15.12
C LEU A 163 -17.74 32.13 16.37
N LEU A 164 -17.52 33.07 17.27
CA LEU A 164 -18.44 33.33 18.38
C LEU A 164 -19.79 33.88 17.87
N ASP A 165 -19.78 34.76 16.85
CA ASP A 165 -21.00 35.22 16.18
C ASP A 165 -21.75 34.06 15.51
N VAL A 166 -21.03 33.12 14.87
CA VAL A 166 -21.60 31.92 14.29
C VAL A 166 -22.18 31.03 15.40
N LEU A 167 -21.46 30.83 16.49
CA LEU A 167 -21.93 30.04 17.63
C LEU A 167 -23.24 30.61 18.22
N LYS A 168 -23.31 31.94 18.35
CA LYS A 168 -24.54 32.60 18.82
C LYS A 168 -25.74 32.27 17.93
N LYS A 169 -25.59 32.32 16.61
CA LYS A 169 -26.64 31.94 15.66
C LYS A 169 -27.07 30.50 15.80
N ILE A 170 -26.11 29.59 16.03
CA ILE A 170 -26.41 28.18 16.29
C ILE A 170 -27.26 28.03 17.58
N VAL A 171 -26.91 28.75 18.62
CA VAL A 171 -27.67 28.74 19.89
C VAL A 171 -29.07 29.34 19.70
N GLU A 172 -29.22 30.35 18.82
CA GLU A 172 -30.49 30.94 18.42
C GLU A 172 -31.33 30.01 17.51
N GLY A 173 -30.81 28.85 17.08
CA GLY A 173 -31.52 27.81 16.36
C GLY A 173 -31.20 27.71 14.87
N GLU A 174 -30.23 28.48 14.35
CA GLU A 174 -29.81 28.32 12.97
C GLU A 174 -29.08 26.98 12.76
N SER A 175 -29.22 26.43 11.55
CA SER A 175 -28.61 25.15 11.20
C SER A 175 -27.09 25.23 11.16
N PHE A 176 -26.41 24.36 11.91
CA PHE A 176 -24.96 24.21 11.85
C PHE A 176 -24.47 23.96 10.41
N ALA A 177 -25.18 23.11 9.67
CA ALA A 177 -24.80 22.77 8.31
C ALA A 177 -24.88 23.95 7.34
N ASP A 178 -25.88 24.79 7.48
CA ASP A 178 -26.03 25.97 6.60
C ASP A 178 -25.02 27.06 6.97
N LEU A 179 -24.78 27.23 8.27
CA LEU A 179 -23.71 28.12 8.74
C LEU A 179 -22.32 27.63 8.33
N ALA A 180 -22.09 26.31 8.29
CA ALA A 180 -20.86 25.75 7.78
C ALA A 180 -20.66 26.02 6.29
N LYS A 181 -21.71 25.89 5.47
CA LYS A 181 -21.66 26.26 4.04
C LYS A 181 -21.33 27.73 3.81
N ALA A 182 -21.89 28.61 4.67
CA ALA A 182 -21.73 30.05 4.54
C ALA A 182 -20.41 30.60 5.10
N ASN A 183 -19.86 29.99 6.15
CA ASN A 183 -18.77 30.58 6.92
C ASN A 183 -17.51 29.73 7.00
N SER A 184 -17.56 28.43 6.66
CA SER A 184 -16.39 27.56 6.79
C SER A 184 -15.47 27.67 5.57
N GLU A 185 -14.19 27.78 5.83
CA GLU A 185 -13.12 27.76 4.82
C GLU A 185 -12.51 26.35 4.65
N GLY A 186 -13.09 25.36 5.32
CA GLY A 186 -12.63 23.97 5.26
C GLY A 186 -13.14 23.21 4.03
N PRO A 187 -12.51 22.09 3.68
CA PRO A 187 -12.89 21.29 2.50
C PRO A 187 -14.29 20.66 2.62
N ALA A 188 -14.81 20.52 3.83
CA ALA A 188 -16.15 19.97 4.10
C ALA A 188 -17.25 21.06 4.16
N ALA A 189 -16.95 22.33 3.90
CA ALA A 189 -17.93 23.43 3.96
C ALA A 189 -19.17 23.13 3.13
N SER A 190 -19.01 22.72 1.86
CA SER A 190 -20.11 22.38 0.95
C SER A 190 -20.99 21.20 1.43
N LYS A 191 -20.45 20.34 2.29
CA LYS A 191 -21.15 19.20 2.92
C LYS A 191 -21.71 19.55 4.30
N GLY A 192 -21.92 20.84 4.61
CA GLY A 192 -22.39 21.25 5.93
C GLY A 192 -21.38 21.05 7.05
N GLY A 193 -20.10 20.99 6.72
CA GLY A 193 -19.01 20.79 7.68
C GLY A 193 -18.78 19.33 8.11
N GLU A 194 -19.49 18.36 7.57
CA GLU A 194 -19.36 16.95 7.97
C GLU A 194 -17.98 16.38 7.63
N LEU A 195 -17.25 15.91 8.64
CA LEU A 195 -15.95 15.25 8.51
C LEU A 195 -16.04 13.73 8.56
N GLY A 196 -17.13 13.18 9.09
CA GLY A 196 -17.33 11.75 9.33
C GLY A 196 -17.11 11.34 10.78
N THR A 197 -16.91 10.03 11.01
CA THR A 197 -16.72 9.47 12.33
C THR A 197 -15.26 9.18 12.61
N PHE A 198 -14.78 9.63 13.77
CA PHE A 198 -13.40 9.49 14.20
C PHE A 198 -13.31 8.70 15.49
N GLU A 199 -12.37 7.78 15.57
CA GLU A 199 -11.97 7.11 16.79
C GLU A 199 -11.00 8.00 17.59
N ARG A 200 -10.94 7.78 18.91
CA ARG A 200 -9.92 8.41 19.75
C ARG A 200 -8.52 8.10 19.25
N GLY A 201 -7.68 9.12 19.14
CA GLY A 201 -6.32 9.07 18.57
C GLY A 201 -6.23 9.41 17.08
N GLN A 202 -7.33 9.81 16.43
CA GLN A 202 -7.36 10.16 14.99
C GLN A 202 -7.45 11.66 14.71
N MET A 203 -7.58 12.49 15.73
CA MET A 203 -7.72 13.93 15.60
C MET A 203 -6.55 14.67 16.25
N LEU A 204 -6.43 15.97 15.96
CA LEU A 204 -5.53 16.84 16.70
C LEU A 204 -5.86 16.81 18.20
N PRO A 205 -4.87 16.77 19.10
CA PRO A 205 -5.09 16.63 20.54
C PRO A 205 -6.06 17.67 21.12
N GLU A 206 -5.97 18.92 20.63
CA GLU A 206 -6.81 20.04 21.06
C GLU A 206 -8.28 19.81 20.67
N ILE A 207 -8.53 19.33 19.47
CA ILE A 207 -9.87 19.01 18.96
C ILE A 207 -10.38 17.75 19.63
N GLU A 208 -9.55 16.71 19.72
CA GLU A 208 -9.94 15.41 20.31
C GLU A 208 -10.41 15.58 21.74
N LYS A 209 -9.69 16.34 22.55
CA LYS A 209 -10.08 16.61 23.95
C LYS A 209 -11.48 17.20 24.03
N VAL A 210 -11.82 18.13 23.14
CA VAL A 210 -13.12 18.77 23.12
C VAL A 210 -14.20 17.84 22.59
N VAL A 211 -13.96 17.18 21.46
CA VAL A 211 -14.92 16.21 20.85
C VAL A 211 -15.38 15.18 21.86
N PHE A 212 -14.45 14.58 22.61
CA PHE A 212 -14.78 13.54 23.57
C PHE A 212 -15.23 14.06 24.95
N SER A 213 -15.27 15.37 25.18
CA SER A 213 -15.89 15.99 26.36
C SER A 213 -17.33 16.46 26.14
N LEU A 214 -17.70 16.75 24.88
CA LEU A 214 -19.04 17.20 24.51
C LEU A 214 -20.02 16.03 24.42
N LYS A 215 -21.30 16.32 24.65
CA LYS A 215 -22.41 15.40 24.44
C LYS A 215 -22.81 15.39 22.96
N GLU A 216 -23.57 14.36 22.58
CA GLU A 216 -24.16 14.26 21.27
C GLU A 216 -25.07 15.49 20.99
N GLY A 217 -24.87 16.15 19.86
CA GLY A 217 -25.58 17.36 19.44
C GLY A 217 -24.92 18.66 19.89
N GLU A 218 -24.03 18.65 20.87
CA GLU A 218 -23.37 19.87 21.38
C GLU A 218 -22.35 20.44 20.40
N VAL A 219 -22.17 21.76 20.48
CA VAL A 219 -21.18 22.53 19.72
C VAL A 219 -20.16 23.12 20.68
N SER A 220 -18.90 23.07 20.29
CA SER A 220 -17.79 23.60 21.11
C SER A 220 -17.76 25.12 21.13
N GLU A 221 -17.05 25.70 22.10
CA GLU A 221 -16.43 27.02 21.95
C GLU A 221 -15.38 26.98 20.82
N PRO A 222 -15.00 28.16 20.28
CA PRO A 222 -13.93 28.25 19.28
C PRO A 222 -12.61 27.69 19.79
N ILE A 223 -12.04 26.71 19.07
CA ILE A 223 -10.81 25.98 19.38
C ILE A 223 -9.71 26.47 18.45
N GLN A 224 -8.62 26.99 19.00
CA GLN A 224 -7.44 27.37 18.21
C GLN A 224 -6.53 26.17 18.00
N THR A 225 -6.06 25.99 16.76
CA THR A 225 -5.06 25.00 16.35
C THR A 225 -4.03 25.62 15.42
N SER A 226 -3.05 24.85 14.96
CA SER A 226 -2.09 25.28 13.93
C SER A 226 -2.72 25.50 12.54
N PHE A 227 -3.97 25.12 12.31
CA PHE A 227 -4.67 25.29 11.04
C PHE A 227 -5.67 26.45 11.05
N GLY A 228 -5.88 27.07 12.18
CA GLY A 228 -6.84 28.17 12.38
C GLY A 228 -7.71 27.99 13.60
N VAL A 229 -8.92 28.56 13.56
CA VAL A 229 -9.90 28.49 14.64
C VAL A 229 -11.10 27.68 14.18
N HIS A 230 -11.55 26.75 15.03
CA HIS A 230 -12.58 25.77 14.72
C HIS A 230 -13.76 25.88 15.67
N LEU A 231 -14.97 25.66 15.13
CA LEU A 231 -16.14 25.25 15.89
C LEU A 231 -16.42 23.78 15.54
N ILE A 232 -16.62 22.98 16.55
CA ILE A 232 -16.85 21.55 16.40
C ILE A 232 -18.24 21.19 16.90
N ARG A 233 -19.01 20.47 16.10
CA ARG A 233 -20.26 19.86 16.51
C ARG A 233 -20.07 18.34 16.60
N VAL A 234 -20.45 17.76 17.73
CA VAL A 234 -20.43 16.31 17.94
C VAL A 234 -21.80 15.73 17.54
N GLY A 235 -21.78 14.79 16.63
CA GLY A 235 -22.95 13.99 16.27
C GLY A 235 -23.02 12.71 17.09
N LYS A 236 -23.45 11.60 16.46
CA LYS A 236 -23.58 10.31 17.13
C LYS A 236 -22.27 9.86 17.75
N ARG A 237 -22.32 9.48 19.04
CA ARG A 237 -21.20 8.88 19.79
C ARG A 237 -21.38 7.40 19.96
N LEU A 238 -20.26 6.69 19.95
CA LEU A 238 -20.17 5.30 20.38
C LEU A 238 -19.13 5.24 21.48
N GLU A 239 -19.55 4.78 22.65
CA GLU A 239 -18.66 4.61 23.78
C GLU A 239 -17.69 3.44 23.58
N ALA A 240 -16.53 3.53 24.22
CA ALA A 240 -15.62 2.42 24.28
C ALA A 240 -16.29 1.26 25.02
N ALA A 241 -16.41 0.13 24.37
CA ALA A 241 -17.03 -1.05 24.94
C ALA A 241 -16.33 -2.32 24.47
N THR A 242 -16.40 -3.36 25.30
CA THR A 242 -16.12 -4.71 24.82
C THR A 242 -17.46 -5.32 24.40
N LEU A 243 -17.59 -5.64 23.13
CA LEU A 243 -18.82 -6.26 22.61
C LEU A 243 -19.04 -7.60 23.30
N SER A 244 -20.22 -7.82 23.84
CA SER A 244 -20.56 -9.07 24.54
C SER A 244 -20.46 -10.27 23.59
N PHE A 245 -20.21 -11.45 24.16
CA PHE A 245 -20.12 -12.71 23.41
C PHE A 245 -21.31 -12.91 22.46
N ASP A 246 -22.54 -12.66 22.94
CA ASP A 246 -23.77 -12.87 22.15
C ASP A 246 -23.80 -11.98 20.88
N LYS A 247 -23.32 -10.73 20.99
CA LYS A 247 -23.25 -9.79 19.86
C LYS A 247 -22.21 -10.20 18.82
N VAL A 248 -21.19 -10.94 19.21
CA VAL A 248 -20.06 -11.30 18.33
C VAL A 248 -19.93 -12.80 18.10
N ARG A 249 -20.88 -13.61 18.57
CA ARG A 249 -20.85 -15.08 18.51
C ARG A 249 -20.47 -15.61 17.13
N ALA A 250 -21.13 -15.13 16.08
CA ALA A 250 -20.82 -15.55 14.70
C ALA A 250 -19.38 -15.19 14.27
N LYS A 251 -18.86 -14.04 14.71
CA LYS A 251 -17.48 -13.65 14.45
C LYS A 251 -16.47 -14.50 15.23
N VAL A 252 -16.80 -14.87 16.45
CA VAL A 252 -16.00 -15.77 17.30
C VAL A 252 -15.94 -17.15 16.66
N GLU A 253 -17.06 -17.67 16.23
CA GLU A 253 -17.18 -18.98 15.56
C GLU A 253 -16.36 -19.01 14.25
N ALA A 254 -16.52 -18.00 13.40
CA ALA A 254 -15.73 -17.87 12.18
C ALA A 254 -14.21 -17.79 12.46
N SER A 255 -13.82 -17.05 13.50
CA SER A 255 -12.42 -16.94 13.91
C SER A 255 -11.84 -18.25 14.45
N LEU A 256 -12.62 -18.99 15.23
CA LEU A 256 -12.20 -20.30 15.76
C LEU A 256 -12.13 -21.33 14.63
N SER A 257 -13.12 -21.32 13.74
CA SER A 257 -13.18 -22.17 12.55
C SER A 257 -11.96 -21.95 11.64
N ASP A 258 -11.60 -20.70 11.31
CA ASP A 258 -10.41 -20.39 10.52
C ASP A 258 -9.13 -20.88 11.20
N LYS A 259 -8.99 -20.61 12.50
CA LYS A 259 -7.84 -21.06 13.29
C LYS A 259 -7.68 -22.59 13.24
N ARG A 260 -8.77 -23.32 13.47
CA ARG A 260 -8.78 -24.80 13.45
C ARG A 260 -8.54 -25.35 12.07
N ALA A 261 -9.17 -24.76 11.04
CA ALA A 261 -9.00 -25.18 9.65
C ALA A 261 -7.55 -25.03 9.17
N ARG A 262 -6.83 -24.01 9.60
CA ARG A 262 -5.39 -23.83 9.29
C ARG A 262 -4.53 -24.95 9.89
N VAL A 263 -4.83 -25.35 11.12
CA VAL A 263 -4.11 -26.45 11.79
C VAL A 263 -4.41 -27.79 11.10
N ASP A 264 -5.69 -28.10 10.93
CA ASP A 264 -6.12 -29.36 10.35
C ASP A 264 -5.70 -29.49 8.88
N ALA A 265 -5.78 -28.41 8.11
CA ALA A 265 -5.28 -28.38 6.73
C ALA A 265 -3.79 -28.67 6.65
N LYS A 266 -3.01 -28.12 7.59
CA LYS A 266 -1.57 -28.38 7.67
C LYS A 266 -1.27 -29.85 7.89
N GLU A 267 -1.93 -30.47 8.85
CA GLU A 267 -1.73 -31.90 9.15
C GLU A 267 -2.17 -32.78 7.98
N LYS A 268 -3.35 -32.53 7.43
CA LYS A 268 -3.88 -33.28 6.30
C LYS A 268 -3.00 -33.16 5.06
N LEU A 269 -2.57 -31.93 4.72
CA LEU A 269 -1.76 -31.70 3.52
C LEU A 269 -0.34 -32.25 3.69
N ARG A 270 0.21 -32.18 4.91
CA ARG A 270 1.50 -32.79 5.24
C ARG A 270 1.47 -34.30 5.03
N LEU A 271 0.38 -34.97 5.42
CA LEU A 271 0.21 -36.41 5.18
C LEU A 271 0.14 -36.72 3.68
N VAL A 272 -0.58 -35.90 2.90
CA VAL A 272 -0.64 -36.03 1.43
C VAL A 272 0.76 -35.91 0.82
N ARG A 273 1.54 -34.91 1.26
CA ARG A 273 2.91 -34.70 0.79
C ARG A 273 3.81 -35.90 1.13
N TYR A 274 3.74 -36.37 2.36
CA TYR A 274 4.52 -37.53 2.82
C TYR A 274 4.19 -38.77 1.99
N ASN A 275 2.91 -39.08 1.77
CA ASN A 275 2.49 -40.19 0.95
C ASN A 275 2.94 -40.06 -0.51
N PHE A 276 2.95 -38.87 -1.05
CA PHE A 276 3.45 -38.58 -2.39
C PHE A 276 4.97 -38.84 -2.48
N GLU A 277 5.74 -38.36 -1.50
CA GLU A 277 7.20 -38.53 -1.42
C GLU A 277 7.61 -39.99 -1.31
N ASP A 278 6.93 -40.75 -0.44
CA ASP A 278 7.17 -42.17 -0.21
C ASP A 278 6.50 -43.10 -1.24
N LYS A 279 5.80 -42.55 -2.24
CA LYS A 279 5.01 -43.32 -3.24
C LYS A 279 4.00 -44.26 -2.58
N LYS A 280 3.47 -43.90 -1.42
CA LYS A 280 2.48 -44.70 -0.69
C LYS A 280 1.06 -44.33 -1.12
N PRO A 281 0.16 -45.31 -1.23
CA PRO A 281 -1.25 -45.04 -1.44
C PRO A 281 -1.80 -44.35 -0.18
N GLY A 282 -2.61 -43.33 -0.37
CA GLY A 282 -3.31 -42.66 0.70
C GLY A 282 -4.64 -42.11 0.21
N THR A 283 -5.64 -42.07 1.10
CA THR A 283 -6.91 -41.44 0.77
C THR A 283 -6.75 -39.94 0.83
N PRO A 284 -6.98 -39.22 -0.27
CA PRO A 284 -6.88 -37.77 -0.24
C PRO A 284 -7.98 -37.17 0.64
N PRO A 285 -7.68 -36.11 1.42
CA PRO A 285 -8.69 -35.46 2.21
C PRO A 285 -9.77 -34.82 1.33
N ALA A 286 -10.99 -34.76 1.85
CA ALA A 286 -12.10 -34.13 1.15
C ALA A 286 -11.76 -32.70 0.74
N GLY A 287 -12.10 -32.32 -0.47
CA GLY A 287 -11.83 -31.01 -1.03
C GLY A 287 -10.40 -30.74 -1.47
N LEU A 288 -9.50 -31.73 -1.39
CA LEU A 288 -8.16 -31.59 -1.95
C LEU A 288 -8.24 -31.38 -3.46
N ARG A 289 -7.61 -30.30 -3.91
CA ARG A 289 -7.45 -29.99 -5.34
C ARG A 289 -6.01 -30.29 -5.74
N LYS A 290 -5.83 -30.87 -6.91
CA LYS A 290 -4.51 -31.09 -7.51
C LYS A 290 -4.56 -30.71 -8.97
N GLY A 291 -3.44 -30.27 -9.51
CA GLY A 291 -3.31 -29.94 -10.91
C GLY A 291 -1.87 -29.93 -11.38
N GLU A 292 -1.72 -29.81 -12.68
CA GLU A 292 -0.43 -29.72 -13.33
C GLU A 292 -0.42 -28.47 -14.21
N THR A 293 0.70 -27.76 -14.23
CA THR A 293 0.89 -26.62 -15.10
C THR A 293 1.45 -27.05 -16.45
N GLY A 294 1.21 -26.25 -17.50
CA GLY A 294 2.10 -26.26 -18.65
C GLY A 294 3.48 -25.71 -18.26
N TYR A 295 4.37 -25.51 -19.26
CA TYR A 295 5.59 -24.75 -19.04
C TYR A 295 5.27 -23.26 -18.89
N PHE A 296 5.76 -22.64 -17.83
CA PHE A 296 5.56 -21.21 -17.52
C PHE A 296 6.87 -20.57 -17.04
N GLU A 297 6.98 -19.26 -17.20
CA GLU A 297 8.06 -18.45 -16.63
C GLU A 297 7.68 -18.00 -15.21
N LEU A 298 8.67 -17.84 -14.33
CA LEU A 298 8.44 -17.43 -12.93
C LEU A 298 7.91 -15.98 -12.76
N LYS A 299 7.67 -15.27 -13.85
CA LYS A 299 7.13 -13.89 -13.82
C LYS A 299 5.69 -13.83 -13.30
N SER A 300 4.90 -14.85 -13.62
CA SER A 300 3.50 -14.94 -13.20
C SER A 300 3.08 -16.40 -13.06
N ALA A 301 2.21 -16.68 -12.09
CA ALA A 301 1.63 -18.00 -11.95
C ALA A 301 0.60 -18.27 -13.07
N PRO A 302 0.50 -19.51 -13.56
CA PRO A 302 -0.58 -19.90 -14.47
C PRO A 302 -1.96 -19.65 -13.85
N ALA A 303 -2.92 -19.19 -14.65
CA ALA A 303 -4.29 -18.90 -14.19
C ALA A 303 -5.03 -20.10 -13.58
N SER A 304 -4.62 -21.33 -13.92
CA SER A 304 -5.17 -22.58 -13.37
C SER A 304 -4.74 -22.87 -11.93
N VAL A 305 -3.77 -22.14 -11.40
CA VAL A 305 -3.21 -22.37 -10.07
C VAL A 305 -3.91 -21.48 -9.05
N PRO A 306 -4.48 -22.04 -7.98
CA PRO A 306 -5.03 -21.22 -6.89
C PRO A 306 -3.91 -20.50 -6.13
N GLU A 307 -4.18 -19.28 -5.65
CA GLU A 307 -3.24 -18.47 -4.87
C GLU A 307 -1.85 -18.39 -5.52
N GLY A 308 -1.79 -17.80 -6.72
CA GLY A 308 -0.59 -17.75 -7.56
C GLY A 308 0.68 -17.24 -6.86
N ASP A 309 0.57 -16.28 -5.95
CA ASP A 309 1.70 -15.74 -5.18
C ASP A 309 2.30 -16.82 -4.24
N VAL A 310 1.43 -17.61 -3.60
CA VAL A 310 1.86 -18.74 -2.76
C VAL A 310 2.57 -19.77 -3.61
N PHE A 311 2.00 -20.12 -4.76
CA PHE A 311 2.59 -21.05 -5.72
C PHE A 311 3.97 -20.57 -6.19
N LEU A 312 4.09 -19.34 -6.64
CA LEU A 312 5.38 -18.78 -7.09
C LEU A 312 6.43 -18.81 -5.97
N SER A 313 6.03 -18.50 -4.75
CA SER A 313 6.94 -18.54 -3.61
C SER A 313 7.44 -19.94 -3.26
N LEU A 314 6.67 -20.98 -3.59
CA LEU A 314 7.02 -22.39 -3.38
C LEU A 314 7.87 -22.94 -4.51
N ILE A 315 7.54 -22.59 -5.76
CA ILE A 315 8.23 -23.14 -6.93
C ILE A 315 9.55 -22.41 -7.25
N SER A 316 9.67 -21.12 -6.90
CA SER A 316 10.88 -20.33 -7.21
C SER A 316 12.18 -20.89 -6.63
N PRO A 317 12.23 -21.37 -5.37
CA PRO A 317 13.46 -21.95 -4.81
C PRO A 317 13.80 -23.35 -5.34
N LEU A 318 12.85 -24.04 -6.02
CA LEU A 318 13.08 -25.39 -6.53
C LEU A 318 13.82 -25.33 -7.88
N SER A 319 15.10 -25.65 -7.90
CA SER A 319 15.93 -25.59 -9.10
C SER A 319 16.15 -26.93 -9.78
N LYS A 320 15.90 -28.06 -9.09
CA LYS A 320 16.16 -29.40 -9.59
C LYS A 320 14.85 -30.12 -9.93
N LYS A 321 14.80 -30.77 -11.10
CA LYS A 321 13.74 -31.70 -11.48
C LYS A 321 13.47 -32.69 -10.35
N GLY A 322 12.22 -32.97 -10.04
CA GLY A 322 11.80 -33.78 -8.91
C GLY A 322 11.79 -33.07 -7.55
N GLY A 323 12.16 -31.78 -7.50
CA GLY A 323 12.13 -30.99 -6.28
C GLY A 323 10.72 -30.88 -5.71
N LEU A 324 10.58 -31.06 -4.40
CA LEU A 324 9.32 -30.97 -3.66
C LEU A 324 9.41 -29.86 -2.62
N SER A 325 8.42 -28.99 -2.56
CA SER A 325 8.36 -27.94 -1.56
C SER A 325 7.83 -28.45 -0.22
N SER A 326 8.06 -27.67 0.85
CA SER A 326 7.24 -27.78 2.06
C SER A 326 5.82 -27.25 1.81
N GLU A 327 4.92 -27.51 2.77
CA GLU A 327 3.59 -26.94 2.76
C GLU A 327 3.65 -25.45 3.13
N LYS A 328 2.88 -24.61 2.44
CA LYS A 328 2.78 -23.17 2.74
C LYS A 328 1.34 -22.74 2.91
N THR A 329 1.13 -21.95 3.93
CA THR A 329 -0.14 -21.29 4.25
C THR A 329 -0.39 -20.16 3.26
N GLY A 330 -1.56 -20.17 2.65
CA GLY A 330 -2.10 -19.07 1.87
C GLY A 330 -3.24 -18.37 2.61
N ASN A 331 -3.93 -17.48 1.89
CA ASN A 331 -5.07 -16.75 2.45
C ASN A 331 -6.31 -17.64 2.62
N LYS A 332 -6.59 -18.48 1.64
CA LYS A 332 -7.80 -19.31 1.56
C LYS A 332 -7.54 -20.81 1.68
N GLY A 333 -6.29 -21.23 1.73
CA GLY A 333 -5.90 -22.64 1.80
C GLY A 333 -4.41 -22.83 2.03
N MET A 334 -3.98 -24.07 1.93
CA MET A 334 -2.58 -24.46 1.97
C MET A 334 -2.19 -25.18 0.70
N MET A 335 -0.92 -25.05 0.34
CA MET A 335 -0.37 -25.63 -0.89
C MET A 335 1.02 -26.22 -0.66
N PHE A 336 1.35 -27.24 -1.42
CA PHE A 336 2.72 -27.63 -1.75
C PHE A 336 2.84 -27.91 -3.24
N VAL A 337 4.07 -27.89 -3.77
CA VAL A 337 4.35 -28.03 -5.19
C VAL A 337 5.48 -29.01 -5.42
N HIS A 338 5.41 -29.71 -6.56
CA HIS A 338 6.44 -30.60 -7.06
C HIS A 338 6.91 -30.09 -8.44
N LEU A 339 8.21 -29.87 -8.59
CA LEU A 339 8.82 -29.43 -9.83
C LEU A 339 9.03 -30.64 -10.76
N ILE A 340 8.19 -30.75 -11.78
CA ILE A 340 8.23 -31.89 -12.73
C ILE A 340 9.43 -31.73 -13.66
N ASP A 341 9.63 -30.54 -14.22
CA ASP A 341 10.68 -30.29 -15.22
C ASP A 341 11.09 -28.81 -15.27
N VAL A 342 12.32 -28.59 -15.75
CA VAL A 342 12.89 -27.24 -15.95
C VAL A 342 13.50 -27.19 -17.35
N LYS A 343 13.06 -26.22 -18.14
CA LYS A 343 13.70 -25.85 -19.39
C LYS A 343 14.57 -24.63 -19.18
N PRO A 344 15.88 -24.72 -19.44
CA PRO A 344 16.77 -23.57 -19.29
C PRO A 344 16.38 -22.46 -20.27
N SER A 345 16.86 -21.26 -19.99
CA SER A 345 16.70 -20.15 -20.93
C SER A 345 17.38 -20.48 -22.26
N GLU A 346 16.62 -20.41 -23.35
CA GLU A 346 17.07 -20.74 -24.71
C GLU A 346 16.68 -19.62 -25.68
N GLU A 347 17.35 -19.57 -26.83
CA GLU A 347 16.94 -18.67 -27.91
C GLU A 347 15.60 -19.17 -28.46
N ALA A 348 14.61 -18.28 -28.52
CA ALA A 348 13.30 -18.61 -29.03
C ALA A 348 13.39 -18.93 -30.54
N ALA A 349 12.73 -19.95 -31.02
CA ALA A 349 12.61 -20.15 -32.45
C ALA A 349 11.81 -19.00 -33.09
N PHE A 350 12.20 -18.56 -34.28
CA PHE A 350 11.55 -17.44 -34.98
C PHE A 350 10.02 -17.57 -35.05
N LYS A 351 9.52 -18.78 -35.28
CA LYS A 351 8.07 -19.08 -35.33
C LYS A 351 7.34 -18.72 -34.05
N ASP A 352 8.01 -18.86 -32.88
CA ASP A 352 7.40 -18.67 -31.56
C ASP A 352 7.39 -17.20 -31.13
N VAL A 353 8.25 -16.37 -31.74
CA VAL A 353 8.41 -14.94 -31.41
C VAL A 353 8.13 -14.00 -32.58
N LYS A 354 7.67 -14.54 -33.72
CA LYS A 354 7.46 -13.75 -34.95
C LYS A 354 6.65 -12.49 -34.71
N GLU A 355 5.57 -12.56 -33.95
CA GLU A 355 4.73 -11.41 -33.69
C GLU A 355 5.39 -10.41 -32.73
N GLN A 356 6.14 -10.90 -31.75
CA GLN A 356 6.93 -10.01 -30.88
C GLN A 356 8.03 -9.28 -31.67
N VAL A 357 8.70 -9.97 -32.59
CA VAL A 357 9.69 -9.36 -33.47
C VAL A 357 9.04 -8.30 -34.34
N ARG A 358 7.90 -8.62 -34.96
CA ARG A 358 7.13 -7.67 -35.78
C ARG A 358 6.76 -6.41 -35.01
N GLN A 359 6.21 -6.58 -33.80
CA GLN A 359 5.85 -5.45 -32.95
C GLN A 359 7.05 -4.59 -32.59
N ARG A 360 8.19 -5.21 -32.34
CA ARG A 360 9.42 -4.46 -31.99
C ARG A 360 9.95 -3.66 -33.18
N VAL A 361 9.96 -4.26 -34.38
CA VAL A 361 10.32 -3.55 -35.63
C VAL A 361 9.31 -2.41 -35.88
N MET A 362 8.02 -2.63 -35.66
CA MET A 362 7.00 -1.59 -35.77
C MET A 362 7.29 -0.42 -34.84
N ASN A 363 7.53 -0.71 -33.57
CA ASN A 363 7.81 0.32 -32.56
C ASN A 363 9.08 1.11 -32.87
N GLU A 364 10.14 0.46 -33.34
CA GLU A 364 11.37 1.14 -33.75
C GLU A 364 11.16 2.05 -34.96
N ARG A 365 10.41 1.58 -35.96
CA ARG A 365 10.10 2.39 -37.15
C ARG A 365 9.17 3.55 -36.85
N SER A 366 8.17 3.33 -36.02
CA SER A 366 7.25 4.41 -35.60
C SER A 366 7.98 5.47 -34.79
N ALA A 367 8.90 5.07 -33.91
CA ALA A 367 9.77 6.01 -33.19
C ALA A 367 10.68 6.83 -34.13
N GLN A 368 11.32 6.16 -35.08
CA GLN A 368 12.14 6.85 -36.10
C GLN A 368 11.29 7.80 -36.97
N SER A 369 10.07 7.41 -37.33
CA SER A 369 9.13 8.27 -38.08
C SER A 369 8.70 9.48 -37.25
N ALA A 370 8.43 9.27 -35.93
CA ALA A 370 8.10 10.34 -35.01
C ALA A 370 9.26 11.34 -34.85
N ASP A 371 10.48 10.84 -34.69
CA ASP A 371 11.69 11.67 -34.62
C ASP A 371 11.89 12.53 -35.90
N LYS A 372 11.72 11.94 -37.06
CA LYS A 372 11.82 12.70 -38.33
C LYS A 372 10.72 13.77 -38.41
N LYS A 373 9.45 13.42 -38.12
CA LYS A 373 8.34 14.37 -38.16
C LYS A 373 8.49 15.49 -37.13
N SER A 374 8.94 15.17 -35.94
CA SER A 374 9.17 16.17 -34.86
C SER A 374 10.31 17.14 -35.29
N GLY A 375 11.35 16.64 -35.88
CA GLY A 375 12.44 17.48 -36.42
C GLY A 375 11.96 18.46 -37.51
N VAL A 376 11.19 17.95 -38.46
CA VAL A 376 10.61 18.81 -39.53
C VAL A 376 9.70 19.89 -38.94
N TRP A 377 8.79 19.52 -38.06
CA TRP A 377 7.88 20.47 -37.41
C TRP A 377 8.59 21.48 -36.51
N LEU A 378 9.65 21.06 -35.80
CA LEU A 378 10.47 21.99 -35.04
C LEU A 378 11.16 23.02 -35.92
N ASP A 379 11.67 22.61 -37.10
CA ASP A 379 12.31 23.52 -38.05
C ASP A 379 11.32 24.45 -38.75
N GLU A 380 10.08 24.00 -38.97
CA GLU A 380 9.00 24.85 -39.46
C GLU A 380 8.58 25.88 -38.38
N LEU A 381 8.40 25.47 -37.14
CA LEU A 381 8.07 26.38 -36.05
C LEU A 381 9.15 27.44 -35.73
N LYS A 382 10.42 27.12 -36.00
CA LYS A 382 11.53 28.10 -35.90
C LYS A 382 11.58 29.14 -37.02
N LYS A 383 10.92 28.83 -38.12
CA LYS A 383 10.89 29.76 -39.29
C LYS A 383 9.71 30.75 -39.24
N GLY A 384 8.80 30.60 -38.27
CA GLY A 384 7.56 31.40 -38.12
C GLY A 384 6.43 30.69 -38.80
#